data_2e15d78eb48da8828745266e0915781a
#
_entry.id   2e15d78eb48da8828745266e0915781a
#
_cell.length_a   1.000
_cell.length_b   1.000
_cell.length_c   1.000
_cell.angle_alpha   90.00
_cell.angle_beta   90.00
_cell.angle_gamma   90.00
#
_symmetry.space_group_name_H-M   'P 1'
#
loop_
_entity.id
_entity.type
_entity.pdbx_description
1 polymer ?
#
loop_
_entity_poly.entity_id
_entity_poly.type
_entity_poly.pdbx_seq_one_letter_code
_entity_poly.pdbx_strand_id
1 'polypeptide(L)'
;MTDFGIKETLQELGLKEINNGTSTGSNNFSSGEIIESYSPVDGKLIGKVKATSKEDYEKVMEKATAAFLSFRNMPAPQRGEIVRQFGNRLRDLKEPLGKLVSYEMGKSLQEGYGEVQEMIDICDFAVGLSRQLNGQTIPSERPGHVMREQWHPIGVVGIISAFNFPVAVWAWNTSLAWICGDVCVWKGSEKAPLCSVACQNIIADILKENNLPEGISSIINGDYKVGEMMTTDSR
;
A
#
# COMPACT_ATOMS: atom_id res chain seq x y z
N MET A 1 25.46 -19.56 -14.52
CA MET A 1 24.10 -19.14 -14.16
C MET A 1 24.10 -17.64 -14.08
N THR A 2 23.23 -17.00 -14.80
CA THR A 2 23.10 -15.55 -14.78
C THR A 2 22.67 -15.14 -13.37
N ASP A 3 23.48 -14.35 -12.70
CA ASP A 3 23.07 -13.69 -11.46
C ASP A 3 22.15 -12.55 -11.85
N PHE A 4 20.87 -12.62 -11.46
CA PHE A 4 19.90 -11.58 -11.76
C PHE A 4 20.09 -10.30 -10.91
N GLY A 5 21.15 -10.23 -10.09
CA GLY A 5 21.40 -9.11 -9.17
C GLY A 5 20.32 -8.99 -8.10
N ILE A 6 19.63 -10.09 -7.78
CA ILE A 6 18.48 -10.05 -6.87
C ILE A 6 18.90 -9.76 -5.43
N LYS A 7 20.09 -10.14 -5.01
CA LYS A 7 20.56 -9.92 -3.64
C LYS A 7 20.71 -8.42 -3.34
N GLU A 8 21.33 -7.69 -4.25
CA GLU A 8 21.49 -6.25 -4.16
C GLU A 8 20.11 -5.57 -4.16
N THR A 9 19.22 -6.01 -5.04
CA THR A 9 17.84 -5.55 -5.12
C THR A 9 17.09 -5.74 -3.80
N LEU A 10 17.18 -6.91 -3.18
CA LEU A 10 16.53 -7.18 -1.89
C LEU A 10 17.09 -6.29 -0.76
N GLN A 11 18.41 -6.06 -0.74
CA GLN A 11 19.04 -5.17 0.23
C GLN A 11 18.60 -3.72 0.06
N GLU A 12 18.56 -3.23 -1.19
CA GLU A 12 18.14 -1.87 -1.51
C GLU A 12 16.67 -1.60 -1.11
N LEU A 13 15.81 -2.62 -1.23
CA LEU A 13 14.40 -2.57 -0.81
C LEU A 13 14.21 -2.86 0.69
N GLY A 14 15.29 -3.04 1.46
CA GLY A 14 15.24 -3.32 2.90
C GLY A 14 14.68 -4.70 3.26
N LEU A 15 14.69 -5.65 2.29
CA LEU A 15 14.21 -7.00 2.51
C LEU A 15 15.29 -7.88 3.17
N LYS A 16 14.84 -8.76 4.05
CA LYS A 16 15.68 -9.71 4.82
C LYS A 16 15.38 -11.14 4.38
N GLU A 17 16.16 -12.09 4.87
CA GLU A 17 15.87 -13.51 4.67
C GLU A 17 14.50 -13.89 5.24
N ILE A 18 14.16 -13.37 6.43
CA ILE A 18 12.83 -13.53 7.05
C ILE A 18 12.27 -12.14 7.34
N ASN A 19 11.09 -11.85 6.80
CA ASN A 19 10.40 -10.58 6.93
C ASN A 19 9.12 -10.73 7.75
N ASN A 20 8.70 -9.68 8.44
CA ASN A 20 7.35 -9.62 8.98
C ASN A 20 6.38 -9.24 7.85
N GLY A 21 5.28 -9.97 7.73
CA GLY A 21 4.23 -9.71 6.73
C GLY A 21 3.11 -8.84 7.26
N THR A 22 3.20 -8.37 8.49
CA THR A 22 2.25 -7.44 9.10
C THR A 22 2.97 -6.15 9.48
N SER A 23 2.38 -5.02 9.13
CA SER A 23 2.90 -3.71 9.49
C SER A 23 1.77 -2.70 9.62
N THR A 24 1.95 -1.71 10.49
CA THR A 24 1.04 -0.57 10.63
C THR A 24 1.63 0.74 10.11
N GLY A 25 2.76 0.67 9.48
CA GLY A 25 3.56 1.80 8.99
C GLY A 25 5.03 1.46 9.11
N SER A 26 5.71 2.01 10.10
CA SER A 26 7.09 1.69 10.44
C SER A 26 7.24 0.52 11.43
N ASN A 27 6.17 0.16 12.12
CA ASN A 27 6.15 -0.94 13.08
C ASN A 27 5.80 -2.25 12.39
N ASN A 28 6.79 -3.15 12.28
CA ASN A 28 6.69 -4.45 11.64
C ASN A 28 6.63 -5.57 12.68
N PHE A 29 5.61 -6.41 12.60
CA PHE A 29 5.40 -7.54 13.50
C PHE A 29 4.65 -8.66 12.79
N SER A 30 4.79 -9.90 13.24
CA SER A 30 3.99 -11.03 12.75
C SER A 30 4.18 -12.23 13.65
N SER A 31 3.12 -12.95 13.92
CA SER A 31 3.11 -14.17 14.73
C SER A 31 2.53 -15.40 14.02
N GLY A 32 2.15 -15.26 12.74
CA GLY A 32 1.62 -16.36 11.95
C GLY A 32 2.69 -17.26 11.32
N GLU A 33 2.26 -18.19 10.49
CA GLU A 33 3.10 -19.17 9.82
C GLU A 33 4.04 -18.52 8.79
N ILE A 34 5.09 -19.24 8.41
CA ILE A 34 6.05 -18.81 7.39
C ILE A 34 5.47 -19.09 5.99
N ILE A 35 5.47 -18.06 5.16
CA ILE A 35 5.26 -18.14 3.71
C ILE A 35 6.63 -18.10 3.05
N GLU A 36 6.96 -19.09 2.25
CA GLU A 36 8.17 -19.12 1.44
C GLU A 36 7.89 -18.62 0.03
N SER A 37 8.64 -17.62 -0.42
CA SER A 37 8.53 -17.09 -1.78
C SER A 37 9.61 -17.67 -2.66
N TYR A 38 9.19 -18.33 -3.74
CA TYR A 38 10.06 -18.95 -4.73
C TYR A 38 9.93 -18.25 -6.08
N SER A 39 11.07 -17.98 -6.73
CA SER A 39 11.07 -17.39 -8.05
C SER A 39 10.60 -18.38 -9.12
N PRO A 40 9.61 -18.04 -9.96
CA PRO A 40 9.27 -18.83 -11.13
C PRO A 40 10.33 -18.77 -12.24
N VAL A 41 11.31 -17.85 -12.12
CA VAL A 41 12.39 -17.68 -13.11
C VAL A 41 13.42 -18.81 -13.05
N ASP A 42 13.80 -19.24 -11.83
CA ASP A 42 14.83 -20.25 -11.61
C ASP A 42 14.53 -21.25 -10.48
N GLY A 43 13.33 -21.16 -9.89
CA GLY A 43 12.86 -22.06 -8.83
C GLY A 43 13.52 -21.86 -7.47
N LYS A 44 14.33 -20.78 -7.29
CA LYS A 44 15.04 -20.57 -6.03
C LYS A 44 14.17 -19.86 -5.00
N LEU A 45 14.42 -20.16 -3.74
CA LEU A 45 13.89 -19.40 -2.62
C LEU A 45 14.43 -17.97 -2.66
N ILE A 46 13.54 -16.99 -2.70
CA ILE A 46 13.86 -15.56 -2.67
C ILE A 46 13.98 -15.09 -1.22
N GLY A 47 13.00 -15.44 -0.41
CA GLY A 47 12.93 -15.07 1.00
C GLY A 47 11.66 -15.62 1.66
N LYS A 48 11.48 -15.29 2.92
CA LYS A 48 10.38 -15.76 3.75
C LYS A 48 9.61 -14.59 4.36
N VAL A 49 8.30 -14.75 4.51
CA VAL A 49 7.43 -13.76 5.13
C VAL A 49 6.60 -14.45 6.20
N LYS A 50 6.59 -13.93 7.42
CA LYS A 50 5.69 -14.39 8.48
C LYS A 50 4.29 -13.85 8.21
N ALA A 51 3.30 -14.72 8.16
CA ALA A 51 1.91 -14.35 7.96
C ALA A 51 1.34 -13.55 9.15
N THR A 52 0.26 -12.86 8.89
CA THR A 52 -0.56 -12.16 9.89
C THR A 52 -1.41 -13.16 10.65
N SER A 53 -1.30 -13.19 11.98
CA SER A 53 -2.25 -13.93 12.82
C SER A 53 -3.54 -13.13 13.03
N LYS A 54 -4.53 -13.75 13.66
CA LYS A 54 -5.76 -13.06 14.05
C LYS A 54 -5.48 -11.92 15.04
N GLU A 55 -4.61 -12.14 16.01
CA GLU A 55 -4.21 -11.14 17.00
C GLU A 55 -3.45 -9.99 16.37
N ASP A 56 -2.61 -10.27 15.36
CA ASP A 56 -1.91 -9.24 14.59
C ASP A 56 -2.90 -8.41 13.75
N TYR A 57 -3.89 -9.07 13.13
CA TYR A 57 -4.95 -8.41 12.38
C TYR A 57 -5.72 -7.41 13.24
N GLU A 58 -6.13 -7.81 14.46
CA GLU A 58 -6.85 -6.92 15.40
C GLU A 58 -6.02 -5.67 15.74
N LYS A 59 -4.72 -5.83 15.98
CA LYS A 59 -3.81 -4.68 16.20
C LYS A 59 -3.74 -3.74 15.00
N VAL A 60 -3.72 -4.30 13.79
CA VAL A 60 -3.73 -3.50 12.56
C VAL A 60 -5.01 -2.70 12.46
N MET A 61 -6.17 -3.32 12.65
CA MET A 61 -7.47 -2.65 12.54
C MET A 61 -7.65 -1.58 13.63
N GLU A 62 -7.21 -1.84 14.86
CA GLU A 62 -7.19 -0.84 15.94
C GLU A 62 -6.35 0.39 15.56
N LYS A 63 -5.14 0.17 15.04
CA LYS A 63 -4.25 1.27 14.61
C LYS A 63 -4.82 2.04 13.43
N ALA A 64 -5.36 1.34 12.42
CA ALA A 64 -5.96 1.96 11.25
C ALA A 64 -7.18 2.84 11.64
N THR A 65 -8.07 2.31 12.48
CA THR A 65 -9.24 3.07 12.97
C THR A 65 -8.83 4.31 13.75
N ALA A 66 -7.83 4.20 14.62
CA ALA A 66 -7.31 5.35 15.38
C ALA A 66 -6.64 6.40 14.45
N ALA A 67 -5.84 5.95 13.48
CA ALA A 67 -5.17 6.84 12.53
C ALA A 67 -6.16 7.60 11.65
N PHE A 68 -7.25 6.97 11.24
CA PHE A 68 -8.29 7.62 10.45
C PHE A 68 -8.85 8.87 11.13
N LEU A 69 -9.06 8.85 12.43
CA LEU A 69 -9.62 9.99 13.18
C LEU A 69 -8.76 11.25 13.08
N SER A 70 -7.46 11.12 12.94
CA SER A 70 -6.54 12.23 12.74
C SER A 70 -6.31 12.56 11.27
N PHE A 71 -6.08 11.54 10.44
CA PHE A 71 -5.72 11.71 9.03
C PHE A 71 -6.83 12.36 8.20
N ARG A 72 -8.10 12.03 8.46
CA ARG A 72 -9.25 12.65 7.80
C ARG A 72 -9.34 14.17 7.97
N ASN A 73 -8.74 14.70 9.03
CA ASN A 73 -8.74 16.15 9.30
C ASN A 73 -7.60 16.90 8.59
N MET A 74 -6.64 16.20 8.03
CA MET A 74 -5.58 16.80 7.23
C MET A 74 -6.18 17.32 5.91
N PRO A 75 -5.88 18.57 5.50
CA PRO A 75 -6.35 19.09 4.21
C PRO A 75 -5.90 18.23 3.03
N ALA A 76 -6.79 18.01 2.04
CA ALA A 76 -6.50 17.16 0.88
C ALA A 76 -5.20 17.53 0.14
N PRO A 77 -4.85 18.83 -0.09
CA PRO A 77 -3.56 19.16 -0.69
C PRO A 77 -2.33 18.75 0.13
N GLN A 78 -2.44 18.69 1.47
CA GLN A 78 -1.36 18.21 2.33
C GLN A 78 -1.22 16.67 2.21
N ARG A 79 -2.34 15.95 2.13
CA ARG A 79 -2.33 14.52 1.83
C ARG A 79 -1.76 14.25 0.43
N GLY A 80 -2.09 15.09 -0.55
CA GLY A 80 -1.48 15.07 -1.88
C GLY A 80 0.04 15.24 -1.85
N GLU A 81 0.57 16.05 -0.94
CA GLU A 81 2.03 16.20 -0.78
C GLU A 81 2.69 14.88 -0.30
N ILE A 82 2.04 14.13 0.59
CA ILE A 82 2.52 12.80 1.00
C ILE A 82 2.55 11.84 -0.19
N VAL A 83 1.48 11.84 -1.00
CA VAL A 83 1.41 11.03 -2.22
C VAL A 83 2.49 11.46 -3.25
N ARG A 84 2.80 12.75 -3.36
CA ARG A 84 3.88 13.24 -4.21
C ARG A 84 5.24 12.70 -3.77
N GLN A 85 5.51 12.70 -2.45
CA GLN A 85 6.74 12.13 -1.90
C GLN A 85 6.83 10.63 -2.18
N PHE A 86 5.72 9.93 -2.07
CA PHE A 86 5.64 8.51 -2.45
C PHE A 86 5.96 8.28 -3.92
N GLY A 87 5.35 9.03 -4.83
CA GLY A 87 5.64 8.97 -6.26
C GLY A 87 7.11 9.25 -6.59
N ASN A 88 7.75 10.20 -5.89
CA ASN A 88 9.17 10.48 -6.06
C ASN A 88 10.05 9.31 -5.57
N ARG A 89 9.75 8.74 -4.40
CA ARG A 89 10.48 7.59 -3.90
C ARG A 89 10.34 6.38 -4.83
N LEU A 90 9.17 6.20 -5.45
CA LEU A 90 8.96 5.16 -6.48
C LEU A 90 9.79 5.40 -7.74
N ARG A 91 10.02 6.67 -8.14
CA ARG A 91 10.92 6.99 -9.27
C ARG A 91 12.34 6.57 -8.96
N ASP A 92 12.82 6.88 -7.75
CA ASP A 92 14.17 6.53 -7.30
C ASP A 92 14.37 5.01 -7.21
N LEU A 93 13.34 4.27 -6.79
CA LEU A 93 13.37 2.82 -6.58
C LEU A 93 12.70 2.01 -7.71
N LYS A 94 12.46 2.64 -8.87
CA LYS A 94 11.76 1.97 -9.98
C LYS A 94 12.49 0.71 -10.46
N GLU A 95 13.79 0.80 -10.60
CA GLU A 95 14.60 -0.32 -11.08
C GLU A 95 14.61 -1.49 -10.08
N PRO A 96 14.96 -1.33 -8.80
CA PRO A 96 14.97 -2.44 -7.84
C PRO A 96 13.57 -3.01 -7.60
N LEU A 97 12.53 -2.18 -7.48
CA LEU A 97 11.17 -2.68 -7.27
C LEU A 97 10.66 -3.44 -8.50
N GLY A 98 10.90 -2.95 -9.71
CA GLY A 98 10.52 -3.65 -10.95
C GLY A 98 11.27 -4.96 -11.15
N LYS A 99 12.55 -5.05 -10.75
CA LYS A 99 13.31 -6.31 -10.72
C LYS A 99 12.70 -7.31 -9.74
N LEU A 100 12.30 -6.86 -8.54
CA LEU A 100 11.64 -7.72 -7.57
C LEU A 100 10.32 -8.26 -8.12
N VAL A 101 9.48 -7.40 -8.70
CA VAL A 101 8.21 -7.81 -9.35
C VAL A 101 8.47 -8.88 -10.42
N SER A 102 9.45 -8.67 -11.28
CA SER A 102 9.81 -9.63 -12.34
C SER A 102 10.30 -10.95 -11.76
N TYR A 103 11.11 -10.92 -10.73
CA TYR A 103 11.73 -12.13 -10.17
C TYR A 103 10.77 -12.93 -9.29
N GLU A 104 9.90 -12.26 -8.50
CA GLU A 104 8.94 -12.92 -7.62
C GLU A 104 7.71 -13.43 -8.37
N MET A 105 7.24 -12.67 -9.37
CA MET A 105 6.00 -12.99 -10.11
C MET A 105 6.25 -13.68 -11.46
N GLY A 106 7.42 -13.51 -12.07
CA GLY A 106 7.78 -14.12 -13.36
C GLY A 106 7.43 -13.27 -14.58
N LYS A 107 7.15 -12.02 -14.44
CA LYS A 107 7.00 -11.07 -15.56
C LYS A 107 8.32 -10.80 -16.26
N SER A 108 8.28 -10.33 -17.50
CA SER A 108 9.44 -9.74 -18.13
C SER A 108 9.92 -8.50 -17.32
N LEU A 109 11.21 -8.19 -17.40
CA LEU A 109 11.76 -7.05 -16.68
C LEU A 109 11.10 -5.73 -17.11
N GLN A 110 10.76 -5.61 -18.38
CA GLN A 110 10.08 -4.43 -18.91
C GLN A 110 8.65 -4.27 -18.35
N GLU A 111 7.95 -5.38 -18.17
CA GLU A 111 6.62 -5.36 -17.52
C GLU A 111 6.72 -5.04 -16.02
N GLY A 112 7.76 -5.55 -15.34
CA GLY A 112 8.04 -5.17 -13.94
C GLY A 112 8.28 -3.68 -13.79
N TYR A 113 9.07 -3.07 -14.66
CA TYR A 113 9.28 -1.63 -14.69
C TYR A 113 8.01 -0.85 -15.07
N GLY A 114 7.21 -1.40 -15.99
CA GLY A 114 5.92 -0.84 -16.38
C GLY A 114 4.95 -0.79 -15.21
N GLU A 115 4.91 -1.82 -14.39
CA GLU A 115 4.04 -1.88 -13.22
C GLU A 115 4.42 -0.81 -12.18
N VAL A 116 5.70 -0.60 -11.94
CA VAL A 116 6.14 0.51 -11.06
C VAL A 116 5.86 1.87 -11.70
N GLN A 117 5.93 1.98 -13.03
CA GLN A 117 5.52 3.21 -13.72
C GLN A 117 4.05 3.53 -13.48
N GLU A 118 3.16 2.54 -13.52
CA GLU A 118 1.75 2.75 -13.19
C GLU A 118 1.53 3.25 -11.76
N MET A 119 2.35 2.78 -10.79
CA MET A 119 2.32 3.33 -9.43
C MET A 119 2.69 4.82 -9.41
N ILE A 120 3.69 5.22 -10.18
CA ILE A 120 4.13 6.62 -10.31
C ILE A 120 3.03 7.46 -10.94
N ASP A 121 2.44 6.99 -12.03
CA ASP A 121 1.44 7.72 -12.80
C ASP A 121 0.17 7.97 -11.98
N ILE A 122 -0.28 6.99 -11.17
CA ILE A 122 -1.42 7.19 -10.28
C ILE A 122 -1.10 8.16 -9.14
N CYS A 123 0.14 8.18 -8.63
CA CYS A 123 0.54 9.19 -7.65
C CYS A 123 0.43 10.60 -8.24
N ASP A 124 0.93 10.82 -9.46
CA ASP A 124 0.84 12.13 -10.13
C ASP A 124 -0.62 12.54 -10.35
N PHE A 125 -1.45 11.62 -10.79
CA PHE A 125 -2.88 11.86 -10.95
C PHE A 125 -3.56 12.22 -9.61
N ALA A 126 -3.30 11.45 -8.56
CA ALA A 126 -3.85 11.69 -7.23
C ALA A 126 -3.42 13.04 -6.65
N VAL A 127 -2.16 13.46 -6.86
CA VAL A 127 -1.68 14.78 -6.47
C VAL A 127 -2.50 15.89 -7.12
N GLY A 128 -2.79 15.79 -8.42
CA GLY A 128 -3.66 16.71 -9.13
C GLY A 128 -5.08 16.74 -8.55
N LEU A 129 -5.65 15.55 -8.33
CA LEU A 129 -7.01 15.40 -7.78
C LEU A 129 -7.12 15.95 -6.34
N SER A 130 -6.07 15.93 -5.54
CA SER A 130 -6.10 16.44 -4.16
C SER A 130 -6.54 17.92 -4.06
N ARG A 131 -6.46 18.66 -5.17
CA ARG A 131 -6.91 20.05 -5.29
C ARG A 131 -8.22 20.20 -6.06
N GLN A 132 -8.83 19.10 -6.48
CA GLN A 132 -10.02 19.07 -7.32
C GLN A 132 -11.16 18.24 -6.71
N LEU A 133 -11.13 17.95 -5.41
CA LEU A 133 -12.23 17.31 -4.69
C LEU A 133 -13.36 18.31 -4.46
N ASN A 134 -13.90 18.83 -5.58
CA ASN A 134 -14.93 19.84 -5.57
C ASN A 134 -16.30 19.20 -5.39
N GLY A 135 -17.19 19.87 -4.63
CA GLY A 135 -18.61 19.61 -4.65
C GLY A 135 -19.35 20.71 -5.38
N GLN A 136 -20.62 20.48 -5.68
CA GLN A 136 -21.50 21.46 -6.32
C GLN A 136 -22.13 22.37 -5.29
N THR A 137 -22.33 23.66 -5.66
CA THR A 137 -23.26 24.55 -4.99
C THR A 137 -24.53 24.61 -5.80
N ILE A 138 -25.66 24.20 -5.23
CA ILE A 138 -26.91 23.96 -5.90
C ILE A 138 -27.95 24.99 -5.43
N PRO A 139 -28.67 25.66 -6.33
CA PRO A 139 -29.78 26.56 -5.97
C PRO A 139 -30.85 25.82 -5.17
N SER A 140 -31.41 26.50 -4.17
CA SER A 140 -32.53 25.98 -3.40
C SER A 140 -33.84 26.68 -3.81
N GLU A 141 -34.93 25.95 -3.86
CA GLU A 141 -36.28 26.52 -4.01
C GLU A 141 -36.79 27.25 -2.75
N ARG A 142 -36.07 27.07 -1.61
CA ARG A 142 -36.42 27.66 -0.32
C ARG A 142 -35.72 29.00 -0.13
N PRO A 143 -36.43 30.09 0.20
CA PRO A 143 -35.79 31.36 0.50
C PRO A 143 -34.78 31.27 1.60
N GLY A 144 -33.58 31.87 1.42
CA GLY A 144 -32.51 31.90 2.40
C GLY A 144 -31.75 30.57 2.63
N HIS A 145 -31.97 29.59 1.73
CA HIS A 145 -31.29 28.28 1.78
C HIS A 145 -30.28 28.13 0.63
N VAL A 146 -29.16 27.46 0.95
CA VAL A 146 -28.14 27.02 -0.03
C VAL A 146 -27.93 25.53 0.15
N MET A 147 -27.89 24.78 -0.94
CA MET A 147 -27.51 23.37 -0.93
C MET A 147 -26.06 23.23 -1.39
N ARG A 148 -25.33 22.35 -0.75
CA ARG A 148 -23.92 22.09 -1.08
C ARG A 148 -23.67 20.59 -1.07
N GLU A 149 -23.00 20.11 -2.10
CA GLU A 149 -22.37 18.79 -2.12
C GLU A 149 -20.98 18.89 -1.47
N GLN A 150 -20.62 17.89 -0.67
CA GLN A 150 -19.31 17.80 -0.05
C GLN A 150 -18.90 16.32 0.06
N TRP A 151 -17.68 16.01 -0.36
CA TRP A 151 -17.11 14.68 -0.24
C TRP A 151 -16.45 14.51 1.13
N HIS A 152 -16.73 13.36 1.78
CA HIS A 152 -16.15 13.00 3.05
C HIS A 152 -15.42 11.66 2.96
N PRO A 153 -14.31 11.46 3.69
CA PRO A 153 -13.66 10.17 3.77
C PRO A 153 -14.59 9.12 4.39
N ILE A 154 -14.45 7.87 3.95
CA ILE A 154 -15.31 6.75 4.36
C ILE A 154 -14.74 5.91 5.49
N GLY A 155 -13.42 5.97 5.75
CA GLY A 155 -12.83 5.26 6.90
C GLY A 155 -11.59 4.45 6.58
N VAL A 156 -11.61 3.17 6.95
CA VAL A 156 -10.56 2.21 6.64
C VAL A 156 -10.88 1.52 5.32
N VAL A 157 -10.00 1.68 4.35
CA VAL A 157 -10.14 1.06 3.03
C VAL A 157 -9.34 -0.25 3.00
N GLY A 158 -10.04 -1.37 2.87
CA GLY A 158 -9.44 -2.67 2.63
C GLY A 158 -9.07 -2.85 1.17
N ILE A 159 -7.80 -3.16 0.87
CA ILE A 159 -7.31 -3.42 -0.48
C ILE A 159 -6.88 -4.88 -0.59
N ILE A 160 -7.51 -5.65 -1.49
CA ILE A 160 -7.11 -7.02 -1.80
C ILE A 160 -6.63 -7.05 -3.24
N SER A 161 -5.35 -7.39 -3.44
CA SER A 161 -4.75 -7.45 -4.77
C SER A 161 -4.27 -8.85 -5.12
N ALA A 162 -4.30 -9.16 -6.43
CA ALA A 162 -3.88 -10.44 -6.95
C ALA A 162 -2.37 -10.47 -7.26
N PHE A 163 -1.81 -11.67 -7.42
CA PHE A 163 -0.38 -11.89 -7.66
C PHE A 163 0.12 -11.34 -9.00
N ASN A 164 -0.76 -11.23 -10.00
CA ASN A 164 -0.37 -10.83 -11.36
C ASN A 164 -0.08 -9.32 -11.49
N PHE A 165 -0.54 -8.50 -10.53
CA PHE A 165 -0.17 -7.09 -10.36
C PHE A 165 0.14 -6.85 -8.87
N PRO A 166 1.31 -7.33 -8.40
CA PRO A 166 1.61 -7.38 -6.97
C PRO A 166 1.81 -6.00 -6.32
N VAL A 167 2.03 -4.93 -7.09
CA VAL A 167 2.31 -3.60 -6.53
C VAL A 167 1.41 -2.49 -7.09
N ALA A 168 1.09 -2.48 -8.39
CA ALA A 168 0.38 -1.37 -9.03
C ALA A 168 -1.04 -1.19 -8.48
N VAL A 169 -1.82 -2.27 -8.35
CA VAL A 169 -3.22 -2.22 -7.89
C VAL A 169 -3.32 -1.64 -6.48
N TRP A 170 -2.37 -1.97 -5.61
CA TRP A 170 -2.29 -1.35 -4.29
C TRP A 170 -2.08 0.16 -4.39
N ALA A 171 -1.13 0.61 -5.19
CA ALA A 171 -0.83 2.03 -5.35
C ALA A 171 -2.02 2.81 -5.93
N TRP A 172 -2.75 2.23 -6.90
CA TRP A 172 -3.96 2.86 -7.47
C TRP A 172 -4.99 3.15 -6.39
N ASN A 173 -5.29 2.17 -5.56
CA ASN A 173 -6.29 2.31 -4.51
C ASN A 173 -5.80 3.20 -3.38
N THR A 174 -4.57 2.99 -2.91
CA THR A 174 -4.00 3.72 -1.77
C THR A 174 -3.83 5.21 -2.07
N SER A 175 -3.29 5.58 -3.24
CA SER A 175 -3.06 6.98 -3.58
C SER A 175 -4.36 7.78 -3.65
N LEU A 176 -5.43 7.18 -4.20
CA LEU A 176 -6.75 7.80 -4.27
C LEU A 176 -7.43 7.86 -2.90
N ALA A 177 -7.38 6.77 -2.13
CA ALA A 177 -7.94 6.74 -0.78
C ALA A 177 -7.28 7.81 0.13
N TRP A 178 -5.96 7.93 0.08
CA TRP A 178 -5.25 8.90 0.90
C TRP A 178 -5.62 10.34 0.60
N ILE A 179 -5.74 10.75 -0.67
CA ILE A 179 -6.17 12.12 -0.97
C ILE A 179 -7.60 12.40 -0.53
N CYS A 180 -8.45 11.36 -0.47
CA CYS A 180 -9.80 11.47 0.09
C CYS A 180 -9.82 11.56 1.61
N GLY A 181 -8.75 11.14 2.30
CA GLY A 181 -8.62 11.19 3.75
C GLY A 181 -8.85 9.87 4.45
N ASP A 182 -8.89 8.79 3.68
CA ASP A 182 -9.01 7.43 4.16
C ASP A 182 -7.65 6.83 4.50
N VAL A 183 -7.65 5.80 5.33
CA VAL A 183 -6.47 4.98 5.65
C VAL A 183 -6.60 3.61 5.01
N CYS A 184 -5.49 2.93 4.75
CA CYS A 184 -5.49 1.70 3.97
C CYS A 184 -4.92 0.51 4.75
N VAL A 185 -5.61 -0.64 4.63
CA VAL A 185 -5.10 -1.95 5.02
C VAL A 185 -5.01 -2.82 3.76
N TRP A 186 -3.81 -3.24 3.41
CA TRP A 186 -3.56 -3.99 2.19
C TRP A 186 -3.25 -5.46 2.47
N LYS A 187 -3.98 -6.33 1.81
CA LYS A 187 -3.72 -7.77 1.69
C LYS A 187 -3.26 -8.08 0.27
N GLY A 188 -1.94 -8.21 0.09
CA GLY A 188 -1.37 -8.74 -1.15
C GLY A 188 -1.62 -10.24 -1.32
N SER A 189 -1.22 -10.80 -2.46
CA SER A 189 -1.25 -12.24 -2.66
C SER A 189 -0.11 -12.93 -1.90
N GLU A 190 -0.40 -14.09 -1.33
CA GLU A 190 0.58 -14.98 -0.71
C GLU A 190 1.61 -15.54 -1.71
N LYS A 191 1.37 -15.39 -3.01
CA LYS A 191 2.29 -15.81 -4.08
C LYS A 191 3.38 -14.78 -4.40
N ALA A 192 3.20 -13.52 -3.97
CA ALA A 192 4.15 -12.44 -4.15
C ALA A 192 4.25 -11.57 -2.88
N PRO A 193 4.56 -12.17 -1.71
CA PRO A 193 4.50 -11.47 -0.44
C PRO A 193 5.67 -10.50 -0.22
N LEU A 194 6.83 -10.70 -0.87
CA LEU A 194 7.97 -9.81 -0.74
C LEU A 194 7.73 -8.47 -1.41
N CYS A 195 6.97 -8.45 -2.52
CA CYS A 195 6.54 -7.21 -3.17
C CYS A 195 5.76 -6.31 -2.21
N SER A 196 4.83 -6.87 -1.42
CA SER A 196 4.06 -6.09 -0.45
C SER A 196 4.92 -5.56 0.69
N VAL A 197 5.86 -6.36 1.19
CA VAL A 197 6.81 -5.92 2.24
C VAL A 197 7.73 -4.81 1.72
N ALA A 198 8.23 -4.92 0.47
CA ALA A 198 9.06 -3.88 -0.14
C ALA A 198 8.30 -2.55 -0.27
N CYS A 199 7.05 -2.58 -0.75
CA CYS A 199 6.20 -1.40 -0.83
C CYS A 199 5.98 -0.76 0.55
N GLN A 200 5.75 -1.58 1.58
CA GLN A 200 5.57 -1.08 2.94
C GLN A 200 6.83 -0.45 3.51
N ASN A 201 8.01 -1.00 3.22
CA ASN A 201 9.27 -0.38 3.63
C ASN A 201 9.44 1.02 3.00
N ILE A 202 9.07 1.18 1.73
CA ILE A 202 9.11 2.48 1.04
C ILE A 202 8.18 3.49 1.71
N ILE A 203 6.96 3.08 2.04
CA ILE A 203 5.98 3.95 2.69
C ILE A 203 6.35 4.29 4.12
N ALA A 204 6.91 3.35 4.87
CA ALA A 204 7.26 3.54 6.28
C ALA A 204 8.19 4.75 6.49
N ASP A 205 9.17 4.92 5.61
CA ASP A 205 10.09 6.06 5.67
C ASP A 205 9.35 7.39 5.45
N ILE A 206 8.43 7.44 4.48
CA ILE A 206 7.65 8.64 4.16
C ILE A 206 6.72 9.02 5.32
N LEU A 207 6.04 8.04 5.92
CA LEU A 207 5.18 8.27 7.08
C LEU A 207 5.98 8.84 8.26
N LYS A 208 7.15 8.28 8.50
CA LYS A 208 8.07 8.74 9.56
C LYS A 208 8.62 10.15 9.29
N GLU A 209 9.07 10.44 8.07
CA GLU A 209 9.58 11.74 7.66
C GLU A 209 8.53 12.85 7.84
N ASN A 210 7.24 12.51 7.68
CA ASN A 210 6.12 13.42 7.84
C ASN A 210 5.48 13.39 9.25
N ASN A 211 6.06 12.68 10.20
CA ASN A 211 5.54 12.51 11.57
C ASN A 211 4.08 12.02 11.59
N LEU A 212 3.73 11.13 10.66
CA LEU A 212 2.39 10.58 10.56
C LEU A 212 2.22 9.37 11.51
N PRO A 213 1.01 9.15 12.04
CA PRO A 213 0.77 8.05 12.96
C PRO A 213 0.83 6.68 12.24
N GLU A 214 1.10 5.64 13.02
CA GLU A 214 0.92 4.25 12.60
C GLU A 214 -0.55 4.01 12.23
N GLY A 215 -0.81 3.18 11.21
CA GLY A 215 -2.15 2.80 10.77
C GLY A 215 -2.66 3.53 9.53
N ILE A 216 -1.95 4.52 9.00
CA ILE A 216 -2.34 5.19 7.73
C ILE A 216 -2.14 4.24 6.54
N SER A 217 -1.03 3.51 6.51
CA SER A 217 -0.76 2.43 5.55
C SER A 217 -0.35 1.19 6.31
N SER A 218 -1.14 0.17 6.18
CA SER A 218 -0.89 -1.12 6.85
C SER A 218 -0.86 -2.24 5.83
N ILE A 219 -0.03 -3.27 6.09
CA ILE A 219 -0.07 -4.51 5.32
C ILE A 219 -0.42 -5.69 6.23
N ILE A 220 -1.13 -6.65 5.64
CA ILE A 220 -1.41 -7.96 6.20
C ILE A 220 -1.11 -9.03 5.15
N ASN A 221 -0.21 -9.95 5.44
CA ASN A 221 0.13 -11.04 4.53
C ASN A 221 -0.41 -12.37 5.07
N GLY A 222 -0.88 -13.21 4.16
CA GLY A 222 -1.43 -14.52 4.48
C GLY A 222 -2.25 -15.08 3.33
N ASP A 223 -2.81 -16.25 3.56
CA ASP A 223 -3.68 -16.94 2.62
C ASP A 223 -5.09 -16.31 2.56
N TYR A 224 -6.04 -17.05 1.98
CA TYR A 224 -7.42 -16.63 1.86
C TYR A 224 -8.10 -16.34 3.22
N LYS A 225 -7.66 -16.98 4.32
CA LYS A 225 -8.25 -16.77 5.66
C LYS A 225 -7.99 -15.35 6.16
N VAL A 226 -6.81 -14.81 5.88
CA VAL A 226 -6.51 -13.39 6.18
C VAL A 226 -7.38 -12.45 5.33
N GLY A 227 -7.62 -12.81 4.06
CA GLY A 227 -8.58 -12.08 3.22
C GLY A 227 -10.01 -12.16 3.74
N GLU A 228 -10.45 -13.31 4.25
CA GLU A 228 -11.77 -13.51 4.82
C GLU A 228 -11.97 -12.67 6.08
N MET A 229 -10.97 -12.57 6.96
CA MET A 229 -11.03 -11.66 8.12
C MET A 229 -11.32 -10.23 7.67
N MET A 230 -10.65 -9.75 6.61
CA MET A 230 -10.83 -8.39 6.12
C MET A 230 -12.19 -8.16 5.46
N THR A 231 -12.70 -9.13 4.67
CA THR A 231 -13.98 -8.98 3.97
C THR A 231 -15.20 -9.13 4.87
N THR A 232 -15.03 -9.71 6.05
CA THR A 232 -16.11 -9.89 7.05
C THR A 232 -16.05 -8.86 8.17
N ASP A 233 -15.04 -8.01 8.22
CA ASP A 233 -14.89 -6.94 9.21
C ASP A 233 -15.87 -5.80 8.90
N SER A 234 -16.55 -5.32 9.92
CA SER A 234 -17.53 -4.22 9.81
C SER A 234 -16.98 -2.83 10.14
N ARG A 235 -15.69 -2.77 10.47
CA ARG A 235 -14.99 -1.51 10.84
C ARG A 235 -14.57 -0.67 9.66
#